data_776757803989a61b3bd3e5378497fd11
#
_entry.id   776757803989a61b3bd3e5378497fd11
#
_cell.length_a   1.000
_cell.length_b   1.000
_cell.length_c   1.000
_cell.angle_alpha   90.00
_cell.angle_beta   90.00
_cell.angle_gamma   90.00
#
_symmetry.space_group_name_H-M   'P 1'
#
loop_
_entity.id
_entity.type
_entity.pdbx_description
1 polymer ?
#
loop_
_entity_poly.entity_id
_entity_poly.type
_entity_poly.pdbx_seq_one_letter_code
_entity_poly.pdbx_strand_id
1 'polypeptide(L)'
;MSMLRKLMIGTVFFVALSAQYVFAEAPKPADLKSLDRGRYLVKIAGCNDCHTPGYAETAGKVPEKQWLTGDQLGWRGPWGTTYAVNLRLYMQNLSEDQWVKAAKTVESRPPMPWFTLREMTEQDLRAIYKLIQHLGPAGEPAPAFVPPGQEPNGPYALFP
;
A
#
# COMPACT_ATOMS: atom_id res chain seq x y z
N MET A 1 26.56 -0.15 -79.68
CA MET A 1 26.43 0.68 -78.45
C MET A 1 25.39 -0.01 -77.54
N SER A 2 25.85 -0.78 -76.57
CA SER A 2 25.05 -1.61 -75.70
C SER A 2 24.86 -0.94 -74.32
N MET A 3 23.60 -0.58 -73.98
CA MET A 3 23.26 -0.04 -72.70
C MET A 3 22.95 -1.18 -71.70
N LEU A 4 23.86 -1.38 -70.76
CA LEU A 4 23.67 -2.35 -69.65
C LEU A 4 22.77 -1.72 -68.59
N ARG A 5 21.51 -2.24 -68.46
CA ARG A 5 20.61 -1.89 -67.34
C ARG A 5 21.04 -2.65 -66.11
N LYS A 6 21.55 -1.95 -65.09
CA LYS A 6 21.79 -2.49 -63.75
C LYS A 6 20.48 -2.61 -63.01
N LEU A 7 20.06 -3.83 -62.73
CA LEU A 7 18.91 -4.17 -61.88
C LEU A 7 19.35 -4.11 -60.41
N MET A 8 18.93 -3.09 -59.67
CA MET A 8 19.12 -3.03 -58.23
C MET A 8 18.02 -3.86 -57.54
N ILE A 9 18.42 -5.01 -56.96
CA ILE A 9 17.56 -5.81 -56.11
C ILE A 9 17.64 -5.24 -54.69
N GLY A 10 16.62 -4.50 -54.30
CA GLY A 10 16.48 -4.00 -52.93
C GLY A 10 16.01 -5.14 -51.99
N THR A 11 16.89 -5.57 -51.11
CA THR A 11 16.52 -6.55 -50.06
C THR A 11 15.77 -5.82 -48.95
N VAL A 12 14.46 -6.08 -48.86
CA VAL A 12 13.62 -5.58 -47.77
C VAL A 12 13.83 -6.49 -46.55
N PHE A 13 14.51 -5.98 -45.56
CA PHE A 13 14.60 -6.66 -44.25
C PHE A 13 13.29 -6.46 -43.46
N PHE A 14 12.49 -7.51 -43.36
CA PHE A 14 11.36 -7.58 -42.45
C PHE A 14 11.90 -7.81 -41.03
N VAL A 15 11.94 -6.77 -40.20
CA VAL A 15 12.19 -6.92 -38.75
C VAL A 15 10.87 -7.36 -38.12
N ALA A 16 10.74 -8.66 -37.85
CA ALA A 16 9.63 -9.19 -37.07
C ALA A 16 9.80 -8.76 -35.61
N LEU A 17 9.04 -7.75 -35.18
CA LEU A 17 8.94 -7.32 -33.77
C LEU A 17 8.12 -8.38 -33.02
N SER A 18 8.78 -9.38 -32.41
CA SER A 18 8.13 -10.35 -31.52
C SER A 18 7.77 -9.63 -30.22
N ALA A 19 6.51 -9.30 -30.02
CA ALA A 19 5.98 -8.86 -28.75
C ALA A 19 6.09 -10.02 -27.74
N GLN A 20 7.05 -9.94 -26.84
CA GLN A 20 7.16 -10.88 -25.72
C GLN A 20 6.09 -10.51 -24.70
N TYR A 21 5.00 -11.27 -24.68
CA TYR A 21 4.01 -11.20 -23.61
C TYR A 21 4.64 -11.78 -22.35
N VAL A 22 5.04 -10.89 -21.41
CA VAL A 22 5.42 -11.31 -20.08
C VAL A 22 4.15 -11.68 -19.33
N PHE A 23 3.83 -12.97 -19.29
CA PHE A 23 2.78 -13.47 -18.41
C PHE A 23 3.30 -13.38 -16.99
N ALA A 24 2.63 -12.60 -16.14
CA ALA A 24 2.92 -12.61 -14.71
C ALA A 24 2.70 -14.02 -14.18
N GLU A 25 3.74 -14.61 -13.57
CA GLU A 25 3.68 -15.95 -12.98
C GLU A 25 2.62 -15.95 -11.86
N ALA A 26 1.76 -16.97 -11.84
CA ALA A 26 0.77 -17.10 -10.77
C ALA A 26 1.49 -17.24 -9.41
N PRO A 27 0.97 -16.61 -8.33
CA PRO A 27 1.62 -16.63 -7.03
C PRO A 27 1.77 -18.06 -6.51
N LYS A 28 2.92 -18.36 -5.90
CA LYS A 28 3.20 -19.67 -5.33
C LYS A 28 2.29 -19.97 -4.12
N PRO A 29 2.00 -21.24 -3.81
CA PRO A 29 1.13 -21.61 -2.66
C PRO A 29 1.60 -21.02 -1.31
N ALA A 30 2.91 -20.89 -1.09
CA ALA A 30 3.46 -20.25 0.11
C ALA A 30 3.14 -18.75 0.17
N ASP A 31 3.10 -18.08 -0.98
CA ASP A 31 2.75 -16.66 -1.06
C ASP A 31 1.26 -16.45 -0.79
N LEU A 32 0.39 -17.31 -1.33
CA LEU A 32 -1.06 -17.28 -1.06
C LEU A 32 -1.35 -17.42 0.43
N LYS A 33 -0.72 -18.40 1.11
CA LYS A 33 -0.86 -18.58 2.57
C LYS A 33 -0.40 -17.34 3.35
N SER A 34 0.68 -16.69 2.91
CA SER A 34 1.18 -15.46 3.52
C SER A 34 0.20 -14.28 3.30
N LEU A 35 -0.38 -14.16 2.11
CA LEU A 35 -1.40 -13.14 1.81
C LEU A 35 -2.66 -13.33 2.67
N ASP A 36 -3.15 -14.57 2.80
CA ASP A 36 -4.31 -14.86 3.65
C ASP A 36 -4.03 -14.55 5.13
N ARG A 37 -2.82 -14.83 5.60
CA ARG A 37 -2.39 -14.44 6.95
C ARG A 37 -2.37 -12.91 7.10
N GLY A 38 -1.85 -12.18 6.12
CA GLY A 38 -1.87 -10.72 6.09
C GLY A 38 -3.29 -10.16 6.14
N ARG A 39 -4.22 -10.70 5.32
CA ARG A 39 -5.65 -10.33 5.33
C ARG A 39 -6.29 -10.52 6.69
N TYR A 40 -6.03 -11.66 7.30
CA TYR A 40 -6.52 -11.94 8.65
C TYR A 40 -6.00 -10.92 9.65
N LEU A 41 -4.69 -10.66 9.65
CA LEU A 41 -4.05 -9.76 10.61
C LEU A 41 -4.54 -8.32 10.50
N VAL A 42 -4.64 -7.75 9.31
CA VAL A 42 -5.10 -6.36 9.15
C VAL A 42 -6.55 -6.16 9.60
N LYS A 43 -7.36 -7.23 9.58
CA LYS A 43 -8.72 -7.22 10.12
C LYS A 43 -8.72 -7.29 11.64
N ILE A 44 -8.08 -8.32 12.23
CA ILE A 44 -8.19 -8.58 13.66
C ILE A 44 -7.37 -7.63 14.52
N ALA A 45 -6.32 -7.05 13.97
CA ALA A 45 -5.51 -6.03 14.65
C ALA A 45 -6.08 -4.61 14.45
N GLY A 46 -7.23 -4.45 13.80
CA GLY A 46 -7.91 -3.17 13.62
C GLY A 46 -7.21 -2.18 12.67
N CYS A 47 -6.30 -2.64 11.82
CA CYS A 47 -5.60 -1.73 10.90
C CYS A 47 -6.58 -1.00 9.97
N ASN A 48 -7.57 -1.74 9.46
CA ASN A 48 -8.59 -1.18 8.58
C ASN A 48 -9.50 -0.17 9.26
N ASP A 49 -9.71 -0.25 10.58
CA ASP A 49 -10.65 0.61 11.30
C ASP A 49 -10.29 2.09 11.19
N CYS A 50 -8.98 2.38 11.07
CA CYS A 50 -8.45 3.72 10.90
C CYS A 50 -7.84 3.96 9.51
N HIS A 51 -7.19 2.94 8.91
CA HIS A 51 -6.44 3.10 7.67
C HIS A 51 -7.24 2.82 6.40
N THR A 52 -8.56 2.53 6.52
CA THR A 52 -9.46 2.28 5.38
C THR A 52 -10.71 3.13 5.52
N PRO A 53 -10.94 4.13 4.66
CA PRO A 53 -12.08 5.02 4.77
C PRO A 53 -13.41 4.25 4.79
N GLY A 54 -14.29 4.58 5.73
CA GLY A 54 -15.63 3.99 5.85
C GLY A 54 -15.66 2.54 6.33
N TYR A 55 -14.52 1.96 6.80
CA TYR A 55 -14.48 0.56 7.20
C TYR A 55 -15.32 0.27 8.45
N ALA A 56 -15.18 1.09 9.48
CA ALA A 56 -15.95 0.95 10.72
C ALA A 56 -17.44 1.23 10.49
N GLU A 57 -17.79 2.29 9.76
CA GLU A 57 -19.16 2.69 9.45
C GLU A 57 -19.92 1.62 8.65
N THR A 58 -19.22 0.89 7.80
CA THR A 58 -19.80 -0.18 6.99
C THR A 58 -19.70 -1.56 7.63
N ALA A 59 -19.27 -1.64 8.89
CA ALA A 59 -19.03 -2.91 9.59
C ALA A 59 -18.12 -3.86 8.77
N GLY A 60 -17.01 -3.31 8.25
CA GLY A 60 -16.00 -4.06 7.52
C GLY A 60 -16.34 -4.41 6.06
N LYS A 61 -17.40 -3.83 5.49
CA LYS A 61 -17.87 -4.17 4.12
C LYS A 61 -17.19 -3.38 3.00
N VAL A 62 -16.02 -2.79 3.27
CA VAL A 62 -15.21 -2.13 2.24
C VAL A 62 -14.48 -3.18 1.40
N PRO A 63 -14.55 -3.11 0.04
CA PRO A 63 -13.82 -4.02 -0.84
C PRO A 63 -12.31 -4.00 -0.59
N GLU A 64 -11.65 -5.18 -0.59
CA GLU A 64 -10.21 -5.31 -0.29
C GLU A 64 -9.32 -4.39 -1.12
N LYS A 65 -9.66 -4.16 -2.38
CA LYS A 65 -8.91 -3.24 -3.26
C LYS A 65 -8.84 -1.78 -2.75
N GLN A 66 -9.72 -1.41 -1.81
CA GLN A 66 -9.78 -0.07 -1.20
C GLN A 66 -9.16 -0.03 0.21
N TRP A 67 -8.65 -1.16 0.73
CA TRP A 67 -8.06 -1.21 2.05
C TRP A 67 -6.75 -0.43 2.16
N LEU A 68 -6.50 0.08 3.36
CA LEU A 68 -5.22 0.62 3.81
C LEU A 68 -4.75 1.87 3.03
N THR A 69 -5.68 2.60 2.44
CA THR A 69 -5.41 3.83 1.67
C THR A 69 -5.28 5.09 2.53
N GLY A 70 -5.29 4.93 3.87
CA GLY A 70 -5.32 6.07 4.80
C GLY A 70 -6.71 6.67 4.94
N ASP A 71 -6.84 7.75 5.73
CA ASP A 71 -8.12 8.45 5.89
C ASP A 71 -7.92 9.97 5.96
N GLN A 72 -8.96 10.69 5.52
CA GLN A 72 -9.06 12.15 5.66
C GLN A 72 -9.71 12.57 6.99
N LEU A 73 -10.28 11.61 7.73
CA LEU A 73 -10.82 11.84 9.07
C LEU A 73 -9.67 12.06 10.06
N GLY A 74 -9.64 13.23 10.70
CA GLY A 74 -8.68 13.55 11.75
C GLY A 74 -9.10 12.98 13.12
N TRP A 75 -8.15 12.53 13.90
CA TRP A 75 -8.32 12.13 15.30
C TRP A 75 -7.75 13.20 16.19
N ARG A 76 -8.64 14.01 16.80
CA ARG A 76 -8.28 15.19 17.57
C ARG A 76 -8.34 14.95 19.06
N GLY A 77 -7.23 15.25 19.73
CA GLY A 77 -7.11 15.16 21.19
C GLY A 77 -6.12 16.20 21.75
N PRO A 78 -5.70 16.07 23.03
CA PRO A 78 -4.70 16.96 23.62
C PRO A 78 -3.38 17.04 22.87
N TRP A 79 -3.05 15.99 22.08
CA TRP A 79 -1.84 15.92 21.26
C TRP A 79 -1.92 16.68 19.93
N GLY A 80 -3.06 17.29 19.58
CA GLY A 80 -3.35 17.84 18.28
C GLY A 80 -4.26 16.95 17.43
N THR A 81 -4.15 17.00 16.10
CA THR A 81 -4.93 16.15 15.20
C THR A 81 -4.01 15.26 14.36
N THR A 82 -4.19 13.96 14.49
CA THR A 82 -3.48 12.93 13.71
C THR A 82 -4.39 12.33 12.66
N TYR A 83 -3.80 11.83 11.57
CA TYR A 83 -4.51 11.16 10.48
C TYR A 83 -3.89 9.80 10.23
N ALA A 84 -4.73 8.83 9.90
CA ALA A 84 -4.27 7.51 9.54
C ALA A 84 -3.55 7.55 8.17
N VAL A 85 -2.25 7.25 8.17
CA VAL A 85 -1.43 7.33 6.96
C VAL A 85 -1.88 6.32 5.90
N ASN A 86 -1.68 6.66 4.62
CA ASN A 86 -1.85 5.71 3.53
C ASN A 86 -0.72 4.67 3.57
N LEU A 87 -1.03 3.47 4.09
CA LEU A 87 -0.05 2.39 4.22
C LEU A 87 0.39 1.83 2.87
N ARG A 88 -0.47 1.94 1.85
CA ARG A 88 -0.15 1.47 0.50
C ARG A 88 0.92 2.33 -0.17
N LEU A 89 0.91 3.64 0.07
CA LEU A 89 1.96 4.56 -0.40
C LEU A 89 3.20 4.49 0.51
N TYR A 90 3.01 4.40 1.82
CA TYR A 90 4.11 4.31 2.78
C TYR A 90 5.02 3.09 2.51
N MET A 91 4.43 1.92 2.28
CA MET A 91 5.15 0.68 2.05
C MET A 91 5.91 0.61 0.71
N GLN A 92 5.58 1.48 -0.28
CA GLN A 92 6.32 1.52 -1.54
C GLN A 92 7.78 1.96 -1.36
N ASN A 93 8.06 2.69 -0.29
CA ASN A 93 9.38 3.25 0.00
C ASN A 93 10.21 2.38 0.96
N LEU A 94 9.70 1.20 1.35
CA LEU A 94 10.34 0.32 2.32
C LEU A 94 10.57 -1.08 1.74
N SER A 95 11.72 -1.66 2.04
CA SER A 95 11.89 -3.11 1.92
C SER A 95 11.15 -3.83 3.05
N GLU A 96 10.94 -5.14 2.91
CA GLU A 96 10.32 -5.98 3.93
C GLU A 96 11.04 -5.88 5.29
N ASP A 97 12.38 -5.90 5.30
CA ASP A 97 13.16 -5.77 6.52
C ASP A 97 13.11 -4.37 7.12
N GLN A 98 13.07 -3.33 6.29
CA GLN A 98 12.87 -1.96 6.77
C GLN A 98 11.49 -1.78 7.41
N TRP A 99 10.44 -2.39 6.84
CA TRP A 99 9.12 -2.41 7.46
C TRP A 99 9.14 -3.11 8.82
N VAL A 100 9.71 -4.33 8.91
CA VAL A 100 9.81 -5.06 10.18
C VAL A 100 10.51 -4.23 11.24
N LYS A 101 11.64 -3.61 10.89
CA LYS A 101 12.38 -2.71 11.79
C LYS A 101 11.51 -1.52 12.21
N ALA A 102 10.86 -0.83 11.27
CA ALA A 102 10.00 0.31 11.56
C ALA A 102 8.85 -0.08 12.49
N ALA A 103 8.16 -1.19 12.22
CA ALA A 103 7.05 -1.67 13.05
C ALA A 103 7.47 -2.01 14.48
N LYS A 104 8.71 -2.51 14.65
CA LYS A 104 9.27 -2.86 15.97
C LYS A 104 9.76 -1.65 16.78
N THR A 105 9.99 -0.51 16.15
CA THR A 105 10.60 0.66 16.79
C THR A 105 9.73 1.92 16.76
N VAL A 106 8.63 1.92 15.99
CA VAL A 106 7.76 3.09 15.86
C VAL A 106 7.14 3.49 17.20
N GLU A 107 7.08 4.79 17.44
CA GLU A 107 6.26 5.43 18.45
C GLU A 107 5.40 6.49 17.77
N SER A 108 4.13 6.18 17.62
CA SER A 108 3.17 7.05 16.92
C SER A 108 2.38 7.89 17.92
N ARG A 109 1.83 9.01 17.43
CA ARG A 109 0.87 9.78 18.20
C ARG A 109 -0.44 9.00 18.38
N PRO A 110 -1.18 9.30 19.46
CA PRO A 110 -2.52 8.75 19.59
C PRO A 110 -3.42 9.08 18.38
N PRO A 111 -4.44 8.25 18.07
CA PRO A 111 -4.83 7.05 18.80
C PRO A 111 -4.15 5.76 18.32
N MET A 112 -3.15 5.82 17.43
CA MET A 112 -2.50 4.64 16.87
C MET A 112 -1.93 3.73 17.98
N PRO A 113 -2.38 2.48 18.14
CA PRO A 113 -1.86 1.55 19.14
C PRO A 113 -0.55 0.89 18.64
N TRP A 114 0.48 1.70 18.41
CA TRP A 114 1.77 1.28 17.86
C TRP A 114 2.48 0.18 18.67
N PHE A 115 2.21 0.09 19.96
CA PHE A 115 2.72 -0.98 20.82
C PHE A 115 2.24 -2.37 20.37
N THR A 116 1.06 -2.47 19.75
CA THR A 116 0.57 -3.72 19.16
C THR A 116 1.49 -4.21 18.03
N LEU A 117 2.04 -3.31 17.21
CA LEU A 117 2.98 -3.69 16.15
C LEU A 117 4.27 -4.28 16.74
N ARG A 118 4.76 -3.74 17.84
CA ARG A 118 5.97 -4.25 18.51
C ARG A 118 5.81 -5.68 19.02
N GLU A 119 4.61 -6.03 19.47
CA GLU A 119 4.30 -7.38 19.98
C GLU A 119 4.07 -8.41 18.88
N MET A 120 3.80 -7.99 17.64
CA MET A 120 3.61 -8.92 16.51
C MET A 120 4.91 -9.68 16.22
N THR A 121 4.79 -10.96 15.83
CA THR A 121 5.95 -11.70 15.33
C THR A 121 6.47 -11.10 14.02
N GLU A 122 7.76 -11.28 13.73
CA GLU A 122 8.29 -10.85 12.42
C GLU A 122 7.57 -11.52 11.26
N GLN A 123 7.18 -12.78 11.41
CA GLN A 123 6.42 -13.50 10.38
C GLN A 123 5.08 -12.81 10.10
N ASP A 124 4.38 -12.33 11.12
CA ASP A 124 3.12 -11.62 10.97
C ASP A 124 3.32 -10.25 10.32
N LEU A 125 4.34 -9.50 10.73
CA LEU A 125 4.69 -8.23 10.10
C LEU A 125 5.03 -8.40 8.61
N ARG A 126 5.78 -9.46 8.26
CA ARG A 126 6.11 -9.81 6.86
C ARG A 126 4.86 -10.20 6.07
N ALA A 127 3.90 -10.90 6.68
CA ALA A 127 2.63 -11.21 6.04
C ALA A 127 1.79 -9.95 5.74
N ILE A 128 1.76 -8.98 6.65
CA ILE A 128 1.13 -7.68 6.42
C ILE A 128 1.82 -6.93 5.28
N TYR A 129 3.16 -6.89 5.26
CA TYR A 129 3.92 -6.27 4.18
C TYR A 129 3.58 -6.88 2.82
N LYS A 130 3.60 -8.21 2.71
CA LYS A 130 3.27 -8.91 1.46
C LYS A 130 1.87 -8.63 0.98
N LEU A 131 0.89 -8.56 1.88
CA LEU A 131 -0.47 -8.15 1.51
C LEU A 131 -0.47 -6.74 0.92
N ILE A 132 0.18 -5.77 1.57
CA ILE A 132 0.19 -4.38 1.11
C ILE A 132 0.91 -4.25 -0.24
N GLN A 133 2.01 -4.96 -0.44
CA GLN A 133 2.70 -5.02 -1.74
C GLN A 133 1.82 -5.66 -2.82
N HIS A 134 1.08 -6.73 -2.48
CA HIS A 134 0.14 -7.38 -3.39
C HIS A 134 -1.00 -6.45 -3.81
N LEU A 135 -1.52 -5.67 -2.89
CA LEU A 135 -2.56 -4.67 -3.18
C LEU A 135 -2.04 -3.52 -4.05
N GLY A 136 -0.73 -3.23 -4.01
CA GLY A 136 -0.06 -2.17 -4.77
C GLY A 136 -0.43 -0.75 -4.32
N PRO A 137 0.15 0.30 -4.91
CA PRO A 137 -0.15 1.68 -4.56
C PRO A 137 -1.58 2.07 -4.95
N ALA A 138 -2.26 2.83 -4.10
CA ALA A 138 -3.57 3.41 -4.38
C ALA A 138 -3.89 4.56 -3.42
N GLY A 139 -4.84 5.42 -3.80
CA GLY A 139 -5.27 6.56 -3.00
C GLY A 139 -4.26 7.70 -2.95
N GLU A 140 -4.57 8.70 -2.13
CA GLU A 140 -3.76 9.90 -1.93
C GLU A 140 -3.07 9.87 -0.56
N PRO A 141 -2.02 10.68 -0.34
CA PRO A 141 -1.46 10.87 0.99
C PRO A 141 -2.49 11.38 1.99
N ALA A 142 -2.45 10.88 3.22
CA ALA A 142 -3.25 11.44 4.30
C ALA A 142 -2.80 12.87 4.63
N PRO A 143 -3.67 13.71 5.22
CA PRO A 143 -3.31 15.05 5.65
C PRO A 143 -2.14 15.05 6.66
N ALA A 144 -1.41 16.15 6.70
CA ALA A 144 -0.34 16.33 7.66
C ALA A 144 -0.90 16.49 9.09
N PHE A 145 -0.10 16.09 10.08
CA PHE A 145 -0.39 16.33 11.49
C PHE A 145 -0.64 17.83 11.78
N VAL A 146 -1.70 18.12 12.56
CA VAL A 146 -2.02 19.48 13.01
C VAL A 146 -1.70 19.62 14.51
N PRO A 147 -0.80 20.53 14.90
CA PRO A 147 -0.42 20.73 16.31
C PRO A 147 -1.59 21.10 17.22
N PRO A 148 -1.44 20.91 18.56
CA PRO A 148 -2.41 21.40 19.54
C PRO A 148 -2.68 22.91 19.38
N GLY A 149 -3.94 23.33 19.60
CA GLY A 149 -4.36 24.73 19.49
C GLY A 149 -4.64 25.20 18.06
N GLN A 150 -4.37 24.39 17.04
CA GLN A 150 -4.73 24.68 15.65
C GLN A 150 -5.96 23.87 15.23
N GLU A 151 -6.81 24.47 14.38
CA GLU A 151 -7.96 23.77 13.79
C GLU A 151 -7.52 22.99 12.54
N PRO A 152 -7.92 21.72 12.41
CA PRO A 152 -7.69 20.95 11.20
C PRO A 152 -8.61 21.43 10.07
N ASN A 153 -8.12 21.34 8.83
CA ASN A 153 -8.95 21.47 7.66
C ASN A 153 -9.62 20.13 7.35
N GLY A 154 -10.95 20.07 7.46
CA GLY A 154 -11.70 18.83 7.16
C GLY A 154 -12.33 18.18 8.39
N PRO A 155 -12.97 17.02 8.21
CA PRO A 155 -13.68 16.34 9.29
C PRO A 155 -12.71 15.78 10.33
N TYR A 156 -13.12 15.80 11.59
CA TYR A 156 -12.40 15.13 12.66
C TYR A 156 -13.35 14.56 13.73
N ALA A 157 -12.88 13.51 14.38
CA ALA A 157 -13.48 12.95 15.58
C ALA A 157 -12.71 13.44 16.81
N LEU A 158 -13.43 13.82 17.86
CA LEU A 158 -12.83 14.12 19.16
C LEU A 158 -12.50 12.81 19.86
N PHE A 159 -11.28 12.71 20.33
CA PHE A 159 -10.78 11.59 21.10
C PHE A 159 -10.45 12.11 22.50
N PRO A 160 -11.00 11.46 23.56
CA PRO A 160 -10.87 11.94 24.95
C PRO A 160 -9.43 11.87 25.45
#